data_8b62b73c6c0e2bc0d278f83020e1fe25
#
_entry.id   8b62b73c6c0e2bc0d278f83020e1fe25
#
_cell.length_a   1.000
_cell.length_b   1.000
_cell.length_c   1.000
_cell.angle_alpha   90.00
_cell.angle_beta   90.00
_cell.angle_gamma   90.00
#
_symmetry.space_group_name_H-M   'P 1'
#
loop_
_entity.id
_entity.type
_entity.pdbx_description
1 polymer ?
#
loop_
_entity_poly.entity_id
_entity_poly.type
_entity_poly.pdbx_seq_one_letter_code
_entity_poly.pdbx_strand_id
1 'polypeptide(L)'
;MPRDHHFTIRGVRLLWRYTRLRGSAAGWAYMPDAKNPKMRPRVLIDEGLKGRERLETELHEALHHCFPDISEEGITEAARDCAKIIHGLGYRITTE
;
A
#
# COMPACT_ATOMS: atom_id res chain seq x y z
N MET A 1 -0.38 18.23 3.82
CA MET A 1 0.45 17.63 4.90
C MET A 1 0.45 16.13 4.79
N PRO A 2 1.62 15.48 4.81
CA PRO A 2 1.67 14.02 4.91
C PRO A 2 1.01 13.55 6.20
N ARG A 3 0.30 12.45 6.13
CA ARG A 3 -0.31 11.82 7.30
C ARG A 3 0.38 10.49 7.53
N ASP A 4 0.84 10.28 8.76
CA ASP A 4 1.59 9.10 9.13
C ASP A 4 0.75 8.17 9.99
N HIS A 5 0.79 6.90 9.63
CA HIS A 5 0.23 5.82 10.43
C HIS A 5 1.31 4.78 10.65
N HIS A 6 1.14 3.98 11.67
CA HIS A 6 2.04 2.86 11.92
C HIS A 6 1.23 1.60 12.04
N PHE A 7 1.59 0.59 11.26
CA PHE A 7 0.94 -0.70 11.27
C PHE A 7 1.98 -1.80 11.42
N THR A 8 1.53 -2.96 11.82
CA THR A 8 2.38 -4.13 11.93
C THR A 8 1.88 -5.18 10.95
N ILE A 9 2.76 -5.63 10.08
CA ILE A 9 2.48 -6.72 9.14
C ILE A 9 3.53 -7.79 9.33
N ARG A 10 3.08 -9.03 9.59
CA ARG A 10 3.96 -10.16 9.84
C ARG A 10 4.96 -9.89 10.97
N GLY A 11 4.51 -9.19 12.02
CA GLY A 11 5.35 -8.85 13.15
C GLY A 11 6.32 -7.71 12.93
N VAL A 12 6.33 -7.10 11.76
CA VAL A 12 7.23 -5.99 11.41
C VAL A 12 6.44 -4.68 11.41
N ARG A 13 6.92 -3.74 12.22
CA ARG A 13 6.32 -2.41 12.28
C ARG A 13 6.76 -1.60 11.07
N LEU A 14 5.80 -1.00 10.38
CA LEU A 14 6.08 -0.17 9.21
C LEU A 14 5.41 1.19 9.30
N LEU A 15 6.00 2.16 8.63
CA LEU A 15 5.43 3.48 8.45
C LEU A 15 4.52 3.46 7.23
N TRP A 16 3.32 4.03 7.38
CA TRP A 16 2.36 4.16 6.29
C TRP A 16 2.07 5.64 6.14
N ARG A 17 2.42 6.21 4.98
CA ARG A 17 2.36 7.66 4.78
C ARG A 17 1.63 8.02 3.50
N TYR A 18 0.74 9.00 3.59
CA TYR A 18 0.14 9.63 2.43
C TYR A 18 0.91 10.90 2.12
N THR A 19 1.41 10.99 0.90
CA THR A 19 2.25 12.11 0.49
C THR A 19 2.16 12.25 -1.03
N ARG A 20 2.63 13.37 -1.53
CA ARG A 20 2.67 13.59 -2.97
C ARG A 20 3.84 12.80 -3.55
N LEU A 21 3.54 11.90 -4.48
CA LEU A 21 4.56 11.12 -5.15
C LEU A 21 4.86 11.73 -6.51
N ARG A 22 6.11 11.62 -6.94
CA ARG A 22 6.55 12.18 -8.21
C ARG A 22 6.22 11.24 -9.36
N GLY A 23 6.04 11.82 -10.54
CA GLY A 23 5.77 11.06 -11.76
C GLY A 23 4.39 10.43 -11.71
N SER A 24 4.28 9.23 -12.26
CA SER A 24 3.03 8.49 -12.33
C SER A 24 2.85 7.47 -11.21
N ALA A 25 3.73 7.47 -10.21
CA ALA A 25 3.67 6.50 -9.13
C ALA A 25 2.43 6.74 -8.27
N ALA A 26 1.66 5.67 -8.03
CA ALA A 26 0.50 5.71 -7.13
C ALA A 26 0.90 5.32 -5.72
N GLY A 27 1.85 4.38 -5.58
CA GLY A 27 2.32 3.92 -4.29
C GLY A 27 3.67 3.22 -4.38
N TRP A 28 4.32 3.07 -3.24
CA TRP A 28 5.59 2.37 -3.10
C TRP A 28 5.59 1.54 -1.84
N ALA A 29 6.13 0.34 -1.91
CA ALA A 29 6.39 -0.50 -0.75
C ALA A 29 7.90 -0.69 -0.61
N TYR A 30 8.44 -0.36 0.56
CA TYR A 30 9.87 -0.51 0.85
C TYR A 30 10.07 -1.55 1.92
N MET A 31 10.95 -2.51 1.66
CA MET A 31 11.28 -3.59 2.59
C MET A 31 12.79 -3.78 2.60
N PRO A 32 13.37 -4.15 3.76
CA PRO A 32 14.79 -4.50 3.76
C PRO A 32 15.01 -5.75 2.92
N ASP A 33 16.16 -5.78 2.24
CA ASP A 33 16.55 -6.93 1.43
C ASP A 33 18.07 -7.14 1.54
N ALA A 34 18.61 -8.06 0.77
CA ALA A 34 20.03 -8.39 0.82
C ALA A 34 20.92 -7.19 0.49
N LYS A 35 20.47 -6.30 -0.40
CA LYS A 35 21.22 -5.11 -0.78
C LYS A 35 21.05 -3.97 0.22
N ASN A 36 19.89 -3.89 0.87
CA ASN A 36 19.55 -2.82 1.82
C ASN A 36 18.97 -3.40 3.10
N PRO A 37 19.79 -4.13 3.89
CA PRO A 37 19.28 -4.82 5.07
C PRO A 37 18.80 -3.88 6.17
N LYS A 38 19.21 -2.62 6.13
CA LYS A 38 18.81 -1.62 7.13
C LYS A 38 17.68 -0.72 6.64
N MET A 39 17.12 -1.00 5.48
CA MET A 39 16.01 -0.18 4.95
C MET A 39 14.82 -0.23 5.91
N ARG A 40 14.29 0.93 6.23
CA ARG A 40 13.13 1.03 7.10
C ARG A 40 11.87 0.59 6.34
N PRO A 41 11.12 -0.40 6.85
CA PRO A 41 9.88 -0.82 6.19
C PRO A 41 8.88 0.33 6.15
N ARG A 42 8.32 0.58 4.97
CA ARG A 42 7.34 1.66 4.82
C ARG A 42 6.51 1.49 3.57
N VAL A 43 5.33 2.11 3.59
CA VAL A 43 4.45 2.24 2.45
C VAL A 43 4.18 3.71 2.23
N LEU A 44 4.29 4.15 0.98
CA LEU A 44 3.94 5.51 0.59
C LEU A 44 2.79 5.43 -0.40
N ILE A 45 1.74 6.21 -0.18
CA ILE A 45 0.57 6.27 -1.04
C ILE A 45 0.42 7.72 -1.54
N ASP A 46 0.14 7.88 -2.82
CA ASP A 46 -0.07 9.22 -3.36
C ASP A 46 -1.33 9.83 -2.75
N GLU A 47 -1.20 11.01 -2.19
CA GLU A 47 -2.29 11.67 -1.47
C GLU A 47 -3.44 12.13 -2.36
N GLY A 48 -3.22 12.19 -3.67
CA GLY A 48 -4.25 12.59 -4.63
C GLY A 48 -5.20 11.48 -5.03
N LEU A 49 -4.91 10.22 -4.65
CA LEU A 49 -5.77 9.11 -5.01
C LEU A 49 -7.08 9.12 -4.23
N LYS A 50 -8.16 8.70 -4.88
CA LYS A 50 -9.50 8.67 -4.28
C LYS A 50 -10.26 7.42 -4.70
N GLY A 51 -11.29 7.08 -3.92
CA GLY A 51 -12.23 6.01 -4.25
C GLY A 51 -11.58 4.65 -4.37
N ARG A 52 -12.06 3.86 -5.34
CA ARG A 52 -11.57 2.50 -5.52
C ARG A 52 -10.10 2.46 -5.93
N GLU A 53 -9.64 3.43 -6.71
CA GLU A 53 -8.24 3.50 -7.11
C GLU A 53 -7.33 3.64 -5.89
N ARG A 54 -7.71 4.48 -4.93
CA ARG A 54 -6.96 4.61 -3.68
C ARG A 54 -6.94 3.30 -2.91
N LEU A 55 -8.09 2.66 -2.77
CA LEU A 55 -8.22 1.39 -2.07
C LEU A 55 -7.37 0.31 -2.74
N GLU A 56 -7.42 0.23 -4.07
CA GLU A 56 -6.63 -0.75 -4.82
C GLU A 56 -5.14 -0.55 -4.59
N THR A 57 -4.67 0.69 -4.61
CA THR A 57 -3.26 1.01 -4.36
C THR A 57 -2.86 0.67 -2.94
N GLU A 58 -3.71 0.99 -1.96
CA GLU A 58 -3.44 0.65 -0.56
C GLU A 58 -3.31 -0.86 -0.37
N LEU A 59 -4.23 -1.63 -0.96
CA LEU A 59 -4.16 -3.08 -0.90
C LEU A 59 -2.92 -3.62 -1.60
N HIS A 60 -2.58 -3.06 -2.75
CA HIS A 60 -1.41 -3.46 -3.52
C HIS A 60 -0.13 -3.38 -2.68
N GLU A 61 0.09 -2.22 -2.05
CA GLU A 61 1.30 -2.03 -1.26
C GLU A 61 1.28 -2.85 0.04
N ALA A 62 0.11 -2.97 0.68
CA ALA A 62 -0.02 -3.80 1.87
C ALA A 62 0.27 -5.27 1.56
N LEU A 63 -0.24 -5.77 0.43
CA LEU A 63 -0.04 -7.16 0.04
C LEU A 63 1.42 -7.49 -0.25
N HIS A 64 2.20 -6.52 -0.75
CA HIS A 64 3.65 -6.71 -0.91
C HIS A 64 4.33 -7.03 0.42
N HIS A 65 3.87 -6.40 1.50
CA HIS A 65 4.40 -6.68 2.84
C HIS A 65 3.85 -7.98 3.43
N CYS A 66 2.60 -8.33 3.11
CA CYS A 66 1.98 -9.57 3.57
C CYS A 66 2.60 -10.80 2.89
N PHE A 67 2.89 -10.68 1.60
CA PHE A 67 3.34 -11.79 0.77
C PHE A 67 4.52 -11.35 -0.09
N PRO A 68 5.71 -11.17 0.52
CA PRO A 68 6.87 -10.63 -0.21
C PRO A 68 7.37 -11.53 -1.35
N ASP A 69 7.00 -12.80 -1.35
CA ASP A 69 7.44 -13.75 -2.37
C ASP A 69 6.47 -13.88 -3.55
N ILE A 70 5.35 -13.18 -3.51
CA ILE A 70 4.39 -13.20 -4.62
C ILE A 70 4.83 -12.20 -5.69
N SER A 71 4.68 -12.58 -6.95
CA SER A 71 5.05 -11.73 -8.08
C SER A 71 4.26 -10.43 -8.11
N GLU A 72 4.83 -9.42 -8.75
CA GLU A 72 4.12 -8.14 -8.96
C GLU A 72 2.77 -8.36 -9.65
N GLU A 73 2.74 -9.26 -10.64
CA GLU A 73 1.51 -9.58 -11.37
C GLU A 73 0.45 -10.20 -10.46
N GLY A 74 0.87 -11.11 -9.59
CA GLY A 74 -0.03 -11.74 -8.62
C GLY A 74 -0.59 -10.73 -7.62
N ILE A 75 0.26 -9.84 -7.13
CA ILE A 75 -0.17 -8.78 -6.22
C ILE A 75 -1.15 -7.82 -6.91
N THR A 76 -0.84 -7.42 -8.15
CA THR A 76 -1.71 -6.54 -8.92
C THR A 76 -3.11 -7.13 -9.08
N GLU A 77 -3.18 -8.41 -9.45
CA GLU A 77 -4.46 -9.09 -9.62
C GLU A 77 -5.22 -9.20 -8.31
N ALA A 78 -4.55 -9.61 -7.24
CA ALA A 78 -5.18 -9.75 -5.92
C ALA A 78 -5.71 -8.41 -5.40
N ALA A 79 -4.92 -7.35 -5.51
CA ALA A 79 -5.32 -6.03 -5.05
C ALA A 79 -6.54 -5.52 -5.83
N ARG A 80 -6.54 -5.71 -7.14
CA ARG A 80 -7.65 -5.30 -7.98
C ARG A 80 -8.94 -6.03 -7.59
N ASP A 81 -8.86 -7.35 -7.45
CA ASP A 81 -10.03 -8.16 -7.15
C ASP A 81 -10.56 -7.90 -5.74
N CYS A 82 -9.67 -7.78 -4.76
CA CYS A 82 -10.06 -7.43 -3.40
C CYS A 82 -10.68 -6.04 -3.32
N ALA A 83 -10.13 -5.07 -4.03
CA ALA A 83 -10.68 -3.71 -4.06
C ALA A 83 -12.09 -3.69 -4.65
N LYS A 84 -12.34 -4.46 -5.70
CA LYS A 84 -13.66 -4.57 -6.29
C LYS A 84 -14.68 -5.11 -5.28
N ILE A 85 -14.30 -6.13 -4.53
CA ILE A 85 -15.18 -6.74 -3.54
C ILE A 85 -15.48 -5.77 -2.41
N ILE A 86 -14.44 -5.20 -1.82
CA ILE A 86 -14.57 -4.30 -0.66
C ILE A 86 -15.36 -3.06 -1.04
N HIS A 87 -14.99 -2.42 -2.14
CA HIS A 87 -15.69 -1.24 -2.62
C HIS A 87 -17.13 -1.56 -3.02
N GLY A 88 -17.35 -2.71 -3.68
CA GLY A 88 -18.67 -3.15 -4.08
C GLY A 88 -19.59 -3.44 -2.91
N LEU A 89 -19.04 -3.84 -1.77
CA LEU A 89 -19.81 -4.07 -0.55
C LEU A 89 -20.14 -2.77 0.19
N GLY A 90 -19.64 -1.64 -0.27
CA GLY A 90 -19.97 -0.35 0.31
C GLY A 90 -18.97 0.21 1.30
N TYR A 91 -17.84 -0.47 1.53
CA TYR A 91 -16.83 0.08 2.43
C TYR A 91 -16.20 1.33 1.82
N ARG A 92 -16.17 2.38 2.60
CA ARG A 92 -15.59 3.67 2.19
C ARG A 92 -14.80 4.26 3.33
N ILE A 93 -13.79 5.07 2.97
CA ILE A 93 -13.11 5.85 3.99
C ILE A 93 -14.09 6.92 4.51
N THR A 94 -14.16 7.09 5.81
CA THR A 94 -15.12 8.00 6.45
C THR A 94 -14.55 9.38 6.73
N THR A 95 -13.24 9.52 6.71
CA THR A 95 -12.56 10.79 6.97
C THR A 95 -11.54 11.06 5.89
N GLU A 96 -11.57 12.23 5.35
CA GLU A 96 -10.59 12.69 4.36
C GLU A 96 -9.93 13.97 4.79
#